data_bf1296b5ebad26263e20793fd8baa596
#
_entry.id   bf1296b5ebad26263e20793fd8baa596
#
_cell.length_a   1.000
_cell.length_b   1.000
_cell.length_c   1.000
_cell.angle_alpha   90.00
_cell.angle_beta   90.00
_cell.angle_gamma   90.00
#
_symmetry.space_group_name_H-M   'P 1'
#
loop_
_entity.id
_entity.type
_entity.pdbx_description
1 polymer ?
#
loop_
_entity_poly.entity_id
_entity_poly.type
_entity_poly.pdbx_seq_one_letter_code
_entity_poly.pdbx_strand_id
1 'polypeptide(L)' 'MQIDGKETVFGVVVKALPNTLFELALEPDNKVTLAYLSGKMRLNRIRVLVGDKVEVLPDSYGGKGRIVRRL' A
#
# COMPACT_ATOMS: atom_id res chain seq x y z
N MET A 1 -22.78 -1.66 -8.68
CA MET A 1 -22.13 -2.94 -8.64
C MET A 1 -20.60 -2.80 -8.57
N GLN A 2 -20.03 -3.63 -7.81
CA GLN A 2 -18.60 -3.60 -7.66
C GLN A 2 -17.93 -4.00 -8.96
N ILE A 3 -17.13 -3.14 -9.49
CA ILE A 3 -16.59 -3.34 -10.82
C ILE A 3 -15.78 -4.59 -10.91
N ASP A 4 -14.81 -4.70 -10.07
CA ASP A 4 -13.84 -5.76 -10.18
C ASP A 4 -13.73 -6.56 -8.92
N GLY A 5 -14.58 -6.31 -7.95
CA GLY A 5 -14.57 -7.03 -6.70
C GLY A 5 -13.32 -6.85 -5.88
N LYS A 6 -12.46 -5.96 -6.25
CA LYS A 6 -11.24 -5.75 -5.51
C LYS A 6 -11.50 -4.95 -4.26
N GLU A 7 -10.93 -5.38 -3.18
CA GLU A 7 -11.07 -4.72 -1.91
C GLU A 7 -9.72 -4.23 -1.44
N THR A 8 -9.72 -3.04 -0.90
CA THR A 8 -8.51 -2.51 -0.31
C THR A 8 -8.43 -2.90 1.15
N VAL A 9 -7.21 -2.88 1.68
CA VAL A 9 -6.96 -3.09 3.09
C VAL A 9 -6.14 -1.93 3.59
N PHE A 10 -6.02 -1.82 4.90
CA PHE A 10 -5.26 -0.74 5.52
C PHE A 10 -4.02 -1.29 6.15
N GLY A 11 -2.98 -0.48 6.17
CA GLY A 11 -1.75 -0.86 6.81
C GLY A 11 -0.97 0.34 7.26
N VAL A 12 0.12 0.08 7.98
CA VAL A 12 1.02 1.12 8.46
C VAL A 12 2.38 0.87 7.84
N VAL A 13 3.01 1.91 7.35
CA VAL A 13 4.34 1.81 6.77
C VAL A 13 5.34 1.57 7.88
N VAL A 14 6.04 0.44 7.81
CA VAL A 14 7.04 0.10 8.83
C VAL A 14 8.45 0.31 8.34
N LYS A 15 8.66 0.37 7.02
CA LYS A 15 9.99 0.57 6.48
C LYS A 15 9.90 1.13 5.07
N ALA A 16 10.76 2.07 4.75
CA ALA A 16 10.89 2.60 3.39
C ALA A 16 12.13 1.99 2.77
N LEU A 17 11.96 1.40 1.59
CA LEU A 17 13.02 0.71 0.88
C LEU A 17 13.41 1.51 -0.35
N PRO A 18 14.57 1.20 -0.95
CA PRO A 18 14.93 1.83 -2.21
C PRO A 18 13.88 1.55 -3.29
N ASN A 19 13.88 2.37 -4.33
CA ASN A 19 13.01 2.21 -5.51
C ASN A 19 11.53 2.35 -5.20
N THR A 20 11.22 3.20 -4.24
CA THR A 20 9.82 3.51 -3.88
C THR A 20 9.03 2.30 -3.43
N LEU A 21 9.71 1.33 -2.82
CA LEU A 21 9.05 0.21 -2.18
C LEU A 21 8.91 0.47 -0.69
N PHE A 22 7.87 -0.12 -0.12
CA PHE A 22 7.58 0.03 1.30
C PHE A 22 7.22 -1.30 1.90
N GLU A 23 7.65 -1.52 3.14
CA GLU A 23 7.11 -2.62 3.93
C GLU A 23 5.97 -2.10 4.76
N LEU A 24 4.86 -2.81 4.71
CA LEU A 24 3.65 -2.43 5.43
C LEU A 24 3.25 -3.55 6.37
N ALA A 25 2.74 -3.15 7.53
CA ALA A 25 2.07 -4.09 8.43
C ALA A 25 0.58 -3.92 8.18
N LEU A 26 -0.06 -4.92 7.62
CA LEU A 26 -1.46 -4.85 7.23
C LEU A 26 -2.37 -5.21 8.38
N GLU A 27 -3.50 -4.51 8.47
CA GLU A 27 -4.53 -4.84 9.44
C GLU A 27 -5.34 -6.03 8.92
N PRO A 28 -5.89 -6.84 9.82
CA PRO A 28 -5.79 -6.72 11.29
C PRO A 28 -4.62 -7.48 11.89
N ASP A 29 -3.96 -8.34 11.11
CA ASP A 29 -3.01 -9.31 11.65
C ASP A 29 -1.59 -8.77 11.74
N ASN A 30 -1.35 -7.57 11.28
CA ASN A 30 0.00 -7.02 11.13
C ASN A 30 0.86 -7.86 10.18
N LYS A 31 0.22 -8.48 9.22
CA LYS A 31 0.95 -9.23 8.21
C LYS A 31 1.82 -8.28 7.41
N VAL A 32 3.10 -8.61 7.28
CA VAL A 32 4.04 -7.75 6.57
C VAL A 32 3.98 -8.06 5.08
N THR A 33 3.87 -7.02 4.28
CA THR A 33 3.88 -7.15 2.84
C THR A 33 4.66 -6.00 2.23
N LEU A 34 5.11 -6.20 1.00
CA LEU A 34 5.75 -5.14 0.23
C LEU A 34 4.72 -4.45 -0.63
N ALA A 35 4.89 -3.16 -0.83
CA ALA A 35 3.98 -2.38 -1.64
C ALA A 35 4.72 -1.26 -2.34
N TYR A 36 4.16 -0.81 -3.45
CA TYR A 36 4.68 0.34 -4.18
C TYR A 36 3.60 1.39 -4.32
N LEU A 37 4.00 2.60 -4.64
CA LEU A 37 3.04 3.69 -4.82
C LEU A 37 2.29 3.50 -6.13
N SER A 38 1.00 3.82 -6.13
CA SER A 38 0.23 3.83 -7.37
C SER A 38 0.78 4.93 -8.29
N GLY A 39 0.50 4.79 -9.59
CA GLY A 39 0.91 5.81 -10.53
C GLY A 39 0.34 7.18 -10.20
N LYS A 40 -0.91 7.21 -9.74
CA LYS A 40 -1.55 8.46 -9.38
C LYS A 40 -0.86 9.13 -8.21
N MET A 41 -0.43 8.37 -7.23
CA MET A 41 0.28 8.94 -6.08
C MET A 41 1.64 9.48 -6.50
N ARG A 42 2.31 8.79 -7.42
CA ARG A 42 3.60 9.29 -7.92
C ARG A 42 3.42 10.57 -8.72
N LEU A 43 2.39 10.61 -9.55
CA LEU A 43 2.10 11.82 -10.33
C LEU A 43 1.81 13.01 -9.44
N ASN A 44 1.07 12.79 -8.38
CA ASN A 44 0.69 13.85 -7.46
C ASN A 44 1.74 14.10 -6.40
N ARG A 45 2.86 13.39 -6.45
CA ARG A 45 3.99 13.57 -5.54
C ARG A 45 3.57 13.45 -4.09
N ILE A 46 2.70 12.52 -3.82
CA ILE A 46 2.27 12.28 -2.45
C ILE A 46 3.35 11.52 -1.73
N ARG A 47 3.84 12.11 -0.64
CA ARG A 47 4.92 11.52 0.14
C ARG A 47 4.36 10.57 1.17
N VAL A 48 4.98 9.41 1.27
CA VAL A 48 4.61 8.40 2.25
C VAL A 48 5.82 8.14 3.13
N LEU A 49 5.62 8.18 4.44
CA LEU A 49 6.70 8.06 5.41
C LEU A 49 6.41 6.91 6.35
N VAL A 50 7.47 6.40 6.99
CA VAL A 50 7.33 5.38 8.03
C VAL A 50 6.39 5.91 9.10
N GLY A 51 5.43 5.09 9.50
CA GLY A 51 4.41 5.45 10.47
C GLY A 51 3.11 5.91 9.85
N ASP A 52 3.10 6.20 8.56
CA ASP A 52 1.86 6.63 7.91
C ASP A 52 0.91 5.47 7.76
N LYS A 53 -0.37 5.76 7.93
CA LYS A 53 -1.41 4.79 7.63
C LYS A 53 -1.83 4.95 6.18
N VAL A 54 -1.92 3.85 5.48
CA VAL A 54 -2.19 3.87 4.05
C VAL A 54 -3.27 2.87 3.70
N GLU A 55 -3.92 3.11 2.58
CA GLU A 55 -4.86 2.18 2.00
C GLU A 55 -4.16 1.48 0.84
N VAL A 56 -4.28 0.17 0.79
CA VAL A 56 -3.51 -0.68 -0.11
C VAL A 56 -4.43 -1.60 -0.87
N LEU A 57 -4.17 -1.72 -2.16
CA LEU A 57 -4.84 -2.71 -3.00
C LEU A 57 -3.90 -3.91 -3.09
N PRO A 58 -4.25 -5.04 -2.44
CA PRO A 58 -3.36 -6.20 -2.48
C PRO A 58 -3.37 -6.85 -3.85
N ASP A 59 -2.28 -7.53 -4.15
CA ASP A 59 -2.19 -8.31 -5.37
C ASP A 59 -2.84 -9.66 -5.12
N SER A 60 -3.81 -10.03 -5.97
CA SER A 60 -4.53 -11.27 -5.78
C SER A 60 -3.67 -12.50 -5.99
N TYR A 61 -2.49 -12.33 -6.57
CA TYR A 61 -1.56 -13.44 -6.78
C TYR A 61 -0.45 -13.49 -5.74
N GLY A 62 -0.56 -12.69 -4.70
CA GLY A 62 0.42 -12.72 -3.64
C GLY A 62 1.68 -11.90 -3.89
N GLY A 63 1.68 -11.09 -4.93
CA GLY A 63 2.79 -10.20 -5.19
C GLY A 63 2.73 -8.93 -4.37
N LYS A 64 3.42 -7.89 -4.83
CA LYS A 64 3.47 -6.61 -4.14
C LYS A 64 2.12 -5.92 -4.23
N GLY A 65 1.70 -5.32 -3.13
CA GLY A 65 0.50 -4.50 -3.12
C GLY A 65 0.75 -3.13 -3.72
N ARG A 66 -0.32 -2.39 -3.91
CA ARG A 66 -0.25 -1.04 -4.44
C ARG A 66 -0.86 -0.08 -3.43
N ILE A 67 -0.07 0.89 -2.98
CA ILE A 67 -0.58 1.93 -2.08
C ILE A 67 -1.39 2.89 -2.93
N VAL A 68 -2.68 3.02 -2.61
CA VAL A 68 -3.58 3.84 -3.40
C VAL A 68 -3.95 5.14 -2.71
N ARG A 69 -3.74 5.23 -1.40
CA ARG A 69 -4.07 6.44 -0.68
C ARG A 69 -3.35 6.49 0.66
N ARG A 70 -2.92 7.68 1.03
CA ARG A 70 -2.39 7.95 2.36
C ARG A 70 -3.50 8.56 3.20
N LEU A 71 -3.67 8.07 4.41
CA LEU A 71 -4.74 8.54 5.29
C LEU A 71 -4.31 9.63 6.25
#